data_6006f3592165566b71270ef51ed101a5
#
_entry.id   6006f3592165566b71270ef51ed101a5
#
_cell.length_a   1.000
_cell.length_b   1.000
_cell.length_c   1.000
_cell.angle_alpha   90.00
_cell.angle_beta   90.00
_cell.angle_gamma   90.00
#
_symmetry.space_group_name_H-M   'P 1'
#
loop_
_entity.id
_entity.type
_entity.pdbx_description
1 polymer ?
#
loop_
_entity_poly.entity_id
_entity_poly.type
_entity_poly.pdbx_seq_one_letter_code
_entity_poly.pdbx_strand_id
1 'polypeptide(L)'
;MKKGMITKLLNKSKNKCKIMAKSKCKVLLDNGHGGIINGIYQTAGKRSPVWPDGRQLFEGEFNRAIVNRVSKLLDNKGIDNLILVPELTDVSLGTRVSRANKEYIHDKRCIFLSVHANAGGGTGFEVFTSPGETKSDKHATIYFNEYKKEFPELRARQDITDGDPDKEANYYVLVHTYMPACLMECAFMDTLQNCKMLFSETDRDRFASAIVTAIEKIEKTY
;
A
#
# COMPACT_ATOMS: atom_id res chain seq x y z
N MET A 1 24.29 2.01 -69.54
CA MET A 1 23.02 1.52 -68.96
C MET A 1 23.33 0.52 -67.89
N LYS A 2 23.21 0.89 -66.59
CA LYS A 2 23.28 -0.03 -65.47
C LYS A 2 22.18 0.36 -64.51
N LYS A 3 21.15 -0.50 -64.36
CA LYS A 3 20.08 -0.39 -63.43
C LYS A 3 20.61 -0.70 -62.03
N GLY A 4 20.61 0.28 -61.14
CA GLY A 4 20.89 0.08 -59.69
C GLY A 4 19.65 -0.48 -58.98
N MET A 5 19.82 -1.64 -58.40
CA MET A 5 18.80 -2.33 -57.59
C MET A 5 18.87 -1.78 -56.15
N ILE A 6 17.88 -0.96 -55.76
CA ILE A 6 17.76 -0.47 -54.38
C ILE A 6 17.06 -1.55 -53.58
N THR A 7 17.84 -2.26 -52.76
CA THR A 7 17.31 -3.24 -51.79
C THR A 7 16.79 -2.50 -50.57
N LYS A 8 15.45 -2.38 -50.45
CA LYS A 8 14.80 -1.89 -49.25
C LYS A 8 14.96 -2.91 -48.10
N LEU A 9 15.83 -2.58 -47.16
CA LEU A 9 15.87 -3.26 -45.84
C LEU A 9 14.64 -2.87 -45.02
N LEU A 10 13.62 -3.73 -45.06
CA LEU A 10 12.49 -3.66 -44.15
C LEU A 10 12.93 -4.25 -42.79
N ASN A 11 13.37 -3.40 -41.88
CA ASN A 11 13.53 -3.74 -40.47
C ASN A 11 12.13 -3.97 -39.87
N LYS A 12 11.69 -5.22 -39.86
CA LYS A 12 10.55 -5.64 -39.06
C LYS A 12 10.99 -5.64 -37.58
N SER A 13 10.79 -4.53 -36.90
CA SER A 13 10.81 -4.54 -35.43
C SER A 13 9.68 -5.45 -34.97
N LYS A 14 10.01 -6.67 -34.59
CA LYS A 14 9.10 -7.57 -33.90
C LYS A 14 8.94 -7.03 -32.50
N ASN A 15 7.99 -6.11 -32.27
CA ASN A 15 7.44 -5.88 -30.96
C ASN A 15 6.79 -7.20 -30.50
N LYS A 16 7.56 -8.02 -29.81
CA LYS A 16 7.01 -9.12 -29.02
C LYS A 16 6.17 -8.46 -27.93
N CYS A 17 4.86 -8.35 -28.15
CA CYS A 17 3.90 -8.13 -27.08
C CYS A 17 4.15 -9.26 -26.07
N LYS A 18 4.86 -8.94 -24.97
CA LYS A 18 5.09 -9.88 -23.89
C LYS A 18 3.71 -10.10 -23.25
N ILE A 19 3.06 -11.21 -23.58
CA ILE A 19 1.84 -11.61 -22.89
C ILE A 19 2.26 -11.73 -21.43
N MET A 20 1.92 -10.72 -20.62
CA MET A 20 2.15 -10.78 -19.17
C MET A 20 1.32 -11.93 -18.64
N ALA A 21 1.91 -12.78 -17.82
CA ALA A 21 1.16 -13.82 -17.14
C ALA A 21 0.05 -13.14 -16.31
N LYS A 22 -1.14 -13.75 -16.28
CA LYS A 22 -2.24 -13.23 -15.47
C LYS A 22 -1.79 -13.15 -14.02
N SER A 23 -2.04 -12.02 -13.37
CA SER A 23 -1.75 -11.83 -11.95
C SER A 23 -2.42 -12.92 -11.12
N LYS A 24 -1.69 -13.48 -10.16
CA LYS A 24 -2.18 -14.55 -9.29
C LYS A 24 -2.99 -14.03 -8.10
N CYS A 25 -2.81 -12.77 -7.74
CA CYS A 25 -3.63 -12.07 -6.75
C CYS A 25 -4.20 -10.77 -7.33
N LYS A 26 -5.25 -10.24 -6.70
CA LYS A 26 -5.79 -8.89 -6.92
C LYS A 26 -5.67 -8.11 -5.63
N VAL A 27 -4.92 -7.01 -5.65
CA VAL A 27 -4.66 -6.20 -4.46
C VAL A 27 -5.74 -5.14 -4.30
N LEU A 28 -6.48 -5.19 -3.22
CA LEU A 28 -7.45 -4.17 -2.84
C LEU A 28 -6.77 -3.17 -1.92
N LEU A 29 -6.56 -1.97 -2.43
CA LEU A 29 -5.83 -0.90 -1.77
C LEU A 29 -6.80 0.05 -1.07
N ASP A 30 -6.69 0.16 0.25
CA ASP A 30 -7.45 1.09 1.07
C ASP A 30 -6.51 2.20 1.58
N ASN A 31 -6.80 3.43 1.18
CA ASN A 31 -6.16 4.61 1.76
C ASN A 31 -6.98 5.08 2.96
N GLY A 32 -6.50 4.83 4.17
CA GLY A 32 -7.18 5.25 5.39
C GLY A 32 -7.53 6.74 5.37
N HIS A 33 -8.69 7.09 5.93
CA HIS A 33 -9.17 8.46 6.08
C HIS A 33 -9.53 9.19 4.77
N GLY A 34 -10.05 10.41 4.91
CA GLY A 34 -10.39 11.31 3.80
C GLY A 34 -9.22 12.21 3.38
N GLY A 35 -9.37 12.86 2.23
CA GLY A 35 -8.41 13.84 1.71
C GLY A 35 -8.78 15.28 2.05
N ILE A 36 -8.36 16.22 1.20
CA ILE A 36 -8.65 17.65 1.33
C ILE A 36 -9.62 18.06 0.21
N ILE A 37 -10.75 18.66 0.58
CA ILE A 37 -11.75 19.19 -0.35
C ILE A 37 -11.85 20.69 -0.12
N ASN A 38 -11.58 21.51 -1.13
CA ASN A 38 -11.62 22.98 -1.04
C ASN A 38 -10.84 23.55 0.15
N GLY A 39 -9.66 22.99 0.43
CA GLY A 39 -8.80 23.38 1.55
C GLY A 39 -9.21 22.83 2.92
N ILE A 40 -10.29 22.04 3.00
CA ILE A 40 -10.79 21.47 4.25
C ILE A 40 -10.43 20.00 4.32
N TYR A 41 -9.68 19.60 5.35
CA TYR A 41 -9.34 18.21 5.61
C TYR A 41 -10.57 17.44 6.15
N GLN A 42 -10.87 16.28 5.55
CA GLN A 42 -12.13 15.57 5.77
C GLN A 42 -12.16 14.68 7.02
N THR A 43 -11.01 14.36 7.63
CA THR A 43 -10.94 13.53 8.84
C THR A 43 -10.33 14.33 10.00
N ALA A 44 -11.18 14.99 10.78
CA ALA A 44 -10.73 15.76 11.94
C ALA A 44 -9.87 14.90 12.90
N GLY A 45 -8.74 15.46 13.39
CA GLY A 45 -7.87 14.80 14.36
C GLY A 45 -6.83 13.84 13.77
N LYS A 46 -6.98 13.37 12.53
CA LYS A 46 -6.02 12.47 11.87
C LYS A 46 -4.91 13.26 11.16
N ARG A 47 -4.09 13.95 11.96
CA ARG A 47 -3.03 14.86 11.49
C ARG A 47 -1.91 14.99 12.53
N SER A 48 -0.72 15.34 12.07
CA SER A 48 0.40 15.65 12.96
C SER A 48 0.16 16.93 13.77
N PRO A 49 0.96 17.21 14.79
CA PRO A 49 1.13 18.57 15.28
C PRO A 49 1.54 19.50 14.14
N VAL A 50 1.31 20.83 14.34
CA VAL A 50 1.96 21.83 13.49
C VAL A 50 3.42 21.92 13.92
N TRP A 51 4.34 21.64 13.02
CA TRP A 51 5.77 21.67 13.30
C TRP A 51 6.32 23.09 13.31
N PRO A 52 7.51 23.34 13.90
CA PRO A 52 8.09 24.68 13.97
C PRO A 52 8.30 25.38 12.62
N ASP A 53 8.38 24.62 11.53
CA ASP A 53 8.47 25.12 10.14
C ASP A 53 7.10 25.41 9.51
N GLY A 54 6.03 25.34 10.29
CA GLY A 54 4.64 25.60 9.87
C GLY A 54 3.96 24.44 9.16
N ARG A 55 4.65 23.34 8.86
CA ARG A 55 4.05 22.18 8.20
C ARG A 55 3.21 21.35 9.15
N GLN A 56 2.15 20.76 8.60
CA GLN A 56 1.30 19.79 9.27
C GLN A 56 0.98 18.65 8.30
N LEU A 57 1.18 17.40 8.71
CA LEU A 57 0.80 16.24 7.92
C LEU A 57 -0.67 15.92 8.16
N PHE A 58 -1.41 15.71 7.09
CA PHE A 58 -2.75 15.13 7.11
C PHE A 58 -2.65 13.66 6.71
N GLU A 59 -3.03 12.76 7.62
CA GLU A 59 -2.82 11.33 7.46
C GLU A 59 -3.45 10.77 6.17
N GLY A 60 -4.71 11.12 5.91
CA GLY A 60 -5.40 10.63 4.72
C GLY A 60 -4.81 11.13 3.39
N GLU A 61 -4.13 12.28 3.41
CA GLU A 61 -3.38 12.81 2.26
C GLU A 61 -2.13 11.95 1.99
N PHE A 62 -1.38 11.65 3.05
CA PHE A 62 -0.24 10.76 2.98
C PHE A 62 -0.65 9.35 2.50
N ASN A 63 -1.66 8.76 3.14
CA ASN A 63 -2.15 7.41 2.80
C ASN A 63 -2.51 7.31 1.32
N ARG A 64 -3.25 8.29 0.81
CA ARG A 64 -3.63 8.41 -0.60
C ARG A 64 -2.42 8.53 -1.51
N ALA A 65 -1.43 9.34 -1.13
CA ALA A 65 -0.21 9.52 -1.90
C ALA A 65 0.59 8.22 -2.02
N ILE A 66 0.66 7.40 -0.96
CA ILE A 66 1.30 6.08 -0.99
C ILE A 66 0.50 5.10 -1.85
N VAL A 67 -0.82 4.98 -1.61
CA VAL A 67 -1.69 4.06 -2.36
C VAL A 67 -1.64 4.33 -3.87
N ASN A 68 -1.65 5.60 -4.29
CA ASN A 68 -1.54 5.97 -5.71
C ASN A 68 -0.19 5.53 -6.32
N ARG A 69 0.91 5.65 -5.57
CA ARG A 69 2.24 5.18 -6.00
C ARG A 69 2.27 3.65 -6.11
N VAL A 70 1.75 2.96 -5.11
CA VAL A 70 1.65 1.49 -5.09
C VAL A 70 0.84 1.01 -6.29
N SER A 71 -0.36 1.55 -6.52
CA SER A 71 -1.21 1.18 -7.65
C SER A 71 -0.48 1.36 -8.99
N LYS A 72 0.14 2.52 -9.20
CA LYS A 72 0.91 2.78 -10.43
C LYS A 72 2.08 1.80 -10.62
N LEU A 73 2.78 1.45 -9.56
CA LEU A 73 3.89 0.48 -9.63
C LEU A 73 3.37 -0.93 -9.92
N LEU A 74 2.23 -1.33 -9.34
CA LEU A 74 1.59 -2.62 -9.61
C LEU A 74 1.11 -2.70 -11.07
N ASP A 75 0.48 -1.64 -11.59
CA ASP A 75 0.08 -1.56 -13.00
C ASP A 75 1.26 -1.78 -13.94
N ASN A 76 2.41 -1.13 -13.68
CA ASN A 76 3.64 -1.29 -14.46
C ASN A 76 4.18 -2.73 -14.43
N LYS A 77 3.86 -3.50 -13.39
CA LYS A 77 4.25 -4.90 -13.21
C LYS A 77 3.18 -5.88 -13.70
N GLY A 78 2.00 -5.40 -14.11
CA GLY A 78 0.87 -6.22 -14.52
C GLY A 78 0.23 -6.99 -13.37
N ILE A 79 0.31 -6.46 -12.16
CA ILE A 79 -0.34 -7.02 -10.98
C ILE A 79 -1.71 -6.36 -10.82
N ASP A 80 -2.77 -7.16 -10.82
CA ASP A 80 -4.15 -6.69 -10.68
C ASP A 80 -4.32 -5.93 -9.36
N ASN A 81 -4.86 -4.70 -9.42
CA ASN A 81 -5.11 -3.92 -8.23
C ASN A 81 -6.34 -3.01 -8.38
N LEU A 82 -6.87 -2.56 -7.25
CA LEU A 82 -8.01 -1.66 -7.20
C LEU A 82 -7.91 -0.75 -5.98
N ILE A 83 -7.96 0.57 -6.20
CA ILE A 83 -8.11 1.55 -5.12
C ILE A 83 -9.58 1.57 -4.68
N LEU A 84 -9.85 1.17 -3.44
CA LEU A 84 -11.21 1.04 -2.91
C LEU A 84 -11.88 2.38 -2.59
N VAL A 85 -11.08 3.41 -2.29
CA VAL A 85 -11.56 4.74 -1.87
C VAL A 85 -10.90 5.83 -2.73
N PRO A 86 -11.33 5.98 -3.99
CA PRO A 86 -10.82 7.05 -4.85
C PRO A 86 -11.34 8.44 -4.44
N GLU A 87 -12.44 8.51 -3.70
CA GLU A 87 -13.06 9.76 -3.25
C GLU A 87 -12.20 10.48 -2.21
N LEU A 88 -12.27 11.81 -2.19
CA LEU A 88 -11.61 12.64 -1.16
C LEU A 88 -12.41 12.73 0.14
N THR A 89 -13.70 12.38 0.14
CA THR A 89 -14.52 12.32 1.35
C THR A 89 -14.02 11.23 2.30
N ASP A 90 -14.30 11.37 3.59
CA ASP A 90 -14.00 10.32 4.57
C ASP A 90 -15.05 9.21 4.49
N VAL A 91 -14.73 8.17 3.73
CA VAL A 91 -15.62 7.02 3.51
C VAL A 91 -15.63 6.14 4.77
N SER A 92 -16.83 5.77 5.22
CA SER A 92 -17.02 4.96 6.43
C SER A 92 -16.34 3.59 6.36
N LEU A 93 -15.92 3.04 7.49
CA LEU A 93 -15.30 1.71 7.57
C LEU A 93 -16.21 0.62 6.99
N GLY A 94 -17.52 0.68 7.28
CA GLY A 94 -18.49 -0.27 6.72
C GLY A 94 -18.57 -0.23 5.20
N THR A 95 -18.46 0.97 4.60
CA THR A 95 -18.46 1.12 3.14
C THR A 95 -17.17 0.55 2.54
N ARG A 96 -15.99 0.79 3.16
CA ARG A 96 -14.70 0.22 2.74
C ARG A 96 -14.75 -1.30 2.71
N VAL A 97 -15.22 -1.90 3.81
CA VAL A 97 -15.41 -3.36 3.95
C VAL A 97 -16.41 -3.89 2.92
N SER A 98 -17.55 -3.23 2.73
CA SER A 98 -18.56 -3.65 1.75
C SER A 98 -17.99 -3.68 0.32
N ARG A 99 -17.20 -2.67 -0.06
CA ARG A 99 -16.51 -2.62 -1.36
C ARG A 99 -15.51 -3.77 -1.50
N ALA A 100 -14.67 -3.99 -0.51
CA ALA A 100 -13.69 -5.07 -0.50
C ALA A 100 -14.35 -6.45 -0.61
N ASN A 101 -15.39 -6.70 0.18
CA ASN A 101 -16.11 -7.97 0.20
C ASN A 101 -16.86 -8.22 -1.13
N LYS A 102 -17.41 -7.17 -1.74
CA LYS A 102 -18.01 -7.27 -3.08
C LYS A 102 -16.99 -7.72 -4.12
N GLU A 103 -15.80 -7.13 -4.13
CA GLU A 103 -14.73 -7.57 -5.03
C GLU A 103 -14.33 -9.03 -4.77
N TYR A 104 -14.19 -9.43 -3.51
CA TYR A 104 -13.84 -10.81 -3.15
C TYR A 104 -14.91 -11.84 -3.52
N ILE A 105 -16.18 -11.47 -3.54
CA ILE A 105 -17.25 -12.37 -4.02
C ILE A 105 -17.04 -12.71 -5.48
N HIS A 106 -16.61 -11.74 -6.29
CA HIS A 106 -16.37 -11.89 -7.73
C HIS A 106 -15.00 -12.51 -8.06
N ASP A 107 -13.98 -12.19 -7.25
CA ASP A 107 -12.61 -12.66 -7.46
C ASP A 107 -11.98 -13.13 -6.14
N LYS A 108 -11.84 -14.43 -5.98
CA LYS A 108 -11.29 -15.07 -4.77
C LYS A 108 -9.77 -14.89 -4.62
N ARG A 109 -9.11 -14.28 -5.60
CA ARG A 109 -7.67 -13.94 -5.53
C ARG A 109 -7.40 -12.66 -4.76
N CYS A 110 -8.42 -11.95 -4.26
CA CYS A 110 -8.25 -10.70 -3.57
C CYS A 110 -7.43 -10.85 -2.29
N ILE A 111 -6.55 -9.88 -2.06
CA ILE A 111 -5.88 -9.56 -0.79
C ILE A 111 -6.15 -8.11 -0.48
N PHE A 112 -6.24 -7.74 0.79
CA PHE A 112 -6.55 -6.37 1.22
C PHE A 112 -5.36 -5.75 1.95
N LEU A 113 -5.04 -4.50 1.61
CA LEU A 113 -4.03 -3.70 2.30
C LEU A 113 -4.59 -2.31 2.60
N SER A 114 -4.68 -1.97 3.88
CA SER A 114 -4.95 -0.61 4.35
C SER A 114 -3.64 0.10 4.69
N VAL A 115 -3.46 1.32 4.20
CA VAL A 115 -2.26 2.14 4.42
C VAL A 115 -2.57 3.32 5.31
N HIS A 116 -1.75 3.49 6.35
CA HIS A 116 -1.89 4.48 7.41
C HIS A 116 -0.55 5.13 7.81
N ALA A 117 -0.62 6.24 8.54
CA ALA A 117 0.48 6.82 9.30
C ALA A 117 0.08 6.88 10.77
N ASN A 118 0.89 6.26 11.62
CA ASN A 118 0.64 6.07 13.04
C ASN A 118 0.70 7.36 13.87
N ALA A 119 0.13 7.32 15.06
CA ALA A 119 0.22 8.36 16.09
C ALA A 119 0.21 7.72 17.50
N GLY A 120 0.58 8.50 18.51
CA GLY A 120 0.64 8.07 19.92
C GLY A 120 2.02 8.20 20.53
N GLY A 121 2.89 9.07 19.96
CA GLY A 121 4.22 9.40 20.49
C GLY A 121 5.27 8.30 20.30
N GLY A 122 4.97 7.31 19.44
CA GLY A 122 5.91 6.24 19.11
C GLY A 122 6.88 6.59 17.99
N THR A 123 7.73 5.62 17.61
CA THR A 123 8.61 5.71 16.44
C THR A 123 8.64 4.37 15.73
N GLY A 124 8.87 4.39 14.40
CA GLY A 124 9.02 3.19 13.59
C GLY A 124 7.74 2.84 12.81
N PHE A 125 7.63 1.59 12.39
CA PHE A 125 6.51 1.07 11.61
C PHE A 125 5.89 -0.15 12.27
N GLU A 126 4.65 -0.47 11.92
CA GLU A 126 3.90 -1.62 12.40
C GLU A 126 3.07 -2.23 11.27
N VAL A 127 2.85 -3.55 11.34
CA VAL A 127 1.88 -4.25 10.49
C VAL A 127 0.87 -4.92 11.40
N PHE A 128 -0.40 -4.82 11.04
CA PHE A 128 -1.50 -5.39 11.82
C PHE A 128 -2.31 -6.39 11.01
N THR A 129 -2.76 -7.45 11.70
CA THR A 129 -3.78 -8.41 11.25
C THR A 129 -4.95 -8.43 12.21
N SER A 130 -6.00 -9.20 11.88
CA SER A 130 -7.07 -9.52 12.82
C SER A 130 -6.59 -10.55 13.85
N PRO A 131 -7.15 -10.57 15.08
CA PRO A 131 -6.77 -11.54 16.10
C PRO A 131 -6.95 -13.00 15.66
N GLY A 132 -6.01 -13.86 16.09
CA GLY A 132 -5.97 -15.28 15.86
C GLY A 132 -5.25 -15.68 14.58
N GLU A 133 -4.78 -16.92 14.52
CA GLU A 133 -4.01 -17.43 13.38
C GLU A 133 -4.83 -17.45 12.09
N THR A 134 -4.44 -16.66 11.11
CA THR A 134 -5.14 -16.47 9.84
C THR A 134 -4.19 -16.56 8.63
N LYS A 135 -4.74 -16.49 7.43
CA LYS A 135 -3.92 -16.39 6.21
C LYS A 135 -3.22 -15.02 6.08
N SER A 136 -3.68 -14.02 6.83
CA SER A 136 -3.13 -12.65 6.80
C SER A 136 -1.72 -12.60 7.38
N ASP A 137 -1.42 -13.43 8.40
CA ASP A 137 -0.16 -13.42 9.16
C ASP A 137 1.05 -13.69 8.26
N LYS A 138 0.90 -14.63 7.30
CA LYS A 138 1.93 -14.88 6.28
C LYS A 138 2.20 -13.66 5.39
N HIS A 139 1.14 -12.92 5.03
CA HIS A 139 1.27 -11.70 4.25
C HIS A 139 1.88 -10.58 5.08
N ALA A 140 1.44 -10.42 6.32
CA ALA A 140 1.94 -9.44 7.26
C ALA A 140 3.43 -9.63 7.55
N THR A 141 3.85 -10.88 7.77
CA THR A 141 5.27 -11.25 7.91
C THR A 141 6.10 -10.84 6.68
N ILE A 142 5.57 -11.02 5.46
CA ILE A 142 6.26 -10.59 4.23
C ILE A 142 6.34 -9.06 4.17
N TYR A 143 5.25 -8.34 4.42
CA TYR A 143 5.24 -6.87 4.49
C TYR A 143 6.26 -6.38 5.53
N PHE A 144 6.21 -6.91 6.74
CA PHE A 144 7.09 -6.55 7.84
C PHE A 144 8.57 -6.70 7.47
N ASN A 145 8.94 -7.86 6.90
CA ASN A 145 10.33 -8.16 6.56
C ASN A 145 10.85 -7.29 5.42
N GLU A 146 10.05 -7.01 4.38
CA GLU A 146 10.48 -6.14 3.30
C GLU A 146 10.59 -4.68 3.76
N TYR A 147 9.69 -4.24 4.62
CA TYR A 147 9.76 -2.90 5.20
C TYR A 147 10.97 -2.73 6.12
N LYS A 148 11.23 -3.72 7.00
CA LYS A 148 12.42 -3.74 7.87
C LYS A 148 13.72 -3.70 7.08
N LYS A 149 13.77 -4.37 5.95
CA LYS A 149 14.92 -4.38 5.05
C LYS A 149 15.12 -3.02 4.37
N GLU A 150 14.05 -2.40 3.89
CA GLU A 150 14.12 -1.11 3.21
C GLU A 150 14.39 0.06 4.15
N PHE A 151 13.91 -0.05 5.38
CA PHE A 151 14.00 1.01 6.40
C PHE A 151 14.75 0.54 7.65
N PRO A 152 16.07 0.21 7.56
CA PRO A 152 16.86 -0.19 8.72
C PRO A 152 16.99 0.94 9.77
N GLU A 153 16.76 2.20 9.35
CA GLU A 153 16.72 3.38 10.21
C GLU A 153 15.42 3.54 11.03
N LEU A 154 14.35 2.86 10.64
CA LEU A 154 13.09 2.84 11.39
C LEU A 154 13.05 1.68 12.38
N ARG A 155 12.53 1.95 13.57
CA ARG A 155 12.23 0.89 14.52
C ARG A 155 11.16 -0.04 13.96
N ALA A 156 11.50 -1.30 13.76
CA ALA A 156 10.54 -2.35 13.45
C ALA A 156 9.80 -2.74 14.75
N ARG A 157 8.53 -2.35 14.88
CA ARG A 157 7.70 -2.61 16.06
C ARG A 157 6.92 -3.90 15.82
N GLN A 158 7.31 -4.94 16.53
CA GLN A 158 6.79 -6.29 16.36
C GLN A 158 6.17 -6.83 17.64
N ASP A 159 5.25 -7.77 17.51
CA ASP A 159 4.81 -8.68 18.55
C ASP A 159 5.15 -10.11 18.09
N ILE A 160 5.88 -10.87 18.92
CA ILE A 160 6.31 -12.22 18.58
C ILE A 160 5.69 -13.26 19.55
N THR A 161 4.64 -12.89 20.26
CA THR A 161 4.04 -13.76 21.29
C THR A 161 3.34 -14.97 20.72
N ASP A 162 2.90 -14.90 19.46
CA ASP A 162 2.23 -15.98 18.72
C ASP A 162 3.13 -16.62 17.63
N GLY A 163 4.36 -16.09 17.42
CA GLY A 163 5.39 -16.68 16.58
C GLY A 163 5.66 -15.94 15.27
N ASP A 164 4.98 -14.82 15.00
CA ASP A 164 5.25 -13.95 13.86
C ASP A 164 5.41 -12.46 14.28
N PRO A 165 5.81 -11.55 13.38
CA PRO A 165 6.19 -10.19 13.77
C PRO A 165 5.04 -9.17 13.71
N ASP A 166 3.89 -9.51 13.21
CA ASP A 166 2.78 -8.56 13.13
C ASP A 166 2.08 -8.39 14.48
N LYS A 167 1.20 -7.43 14.54
CA LYS A 167 0.39 -7.14 15.70
C LYS A 167 -1.06 -7.43 15.43
N GLU A 168 -1.72 -8.02 16.38
CA GLU A 168 -3.14 -8.27 16.28
C GLU A 168 -3.97 -7.10 16.81
N ALA A 169 -4.99 -6.72 16.05
CA ALA A 169 -5.94 -5.70 16.48
C ALA A 169 -7.35 -5.92 15.91
N ASN A 170 -8.35 -5.61 16.72
CA ASN A 170 -9.76 -5.64 16.31
C ASN A 170 -10.13 -4.43 15.42
N TYR A 171 -9.27 -4.10 14.45
CA TYR A 171 -9.61 -3.06 13.50
C TYR A 171 -10.72 -3.51 12.56
N TYR A 172 -11.75 -2.67 12.42
CA TYR A 172 -12.97 -3.03 11.71
C TYR A 172 -12.69 -3.55 10.28
N VAL A 173 -11.79 -2.92 9.55
CA VAL A 173 -11.43 -3.32 8.18
C VAL A 173 -10.67 -4.65 8.12
N LEU A 174 -10.01 -5.08 9.21
CA LEU A 174 -9.32 -6.37 9.28
C LEU A 174 -10.28 -7.50 9.66
N VAL A 175 -11.17 -7.24 10.63
CA VAL A 175 -12.07 -8.26 11.20
C VAL A 175 -13.24 -8.57 10.25
N HIS A 176 -13.72 -7.59 9.48
CA HIS A 176 -14.94 -7.73 8.68
C HIS A 176 -14.69 -7.95 7.17
N THR A 177 -13.46 -7.99 6.71
CA THR A 177 -13.12 -8.37 5.32
C THR A 177 -12.99 -9.89 5.19
N TYR A 178 -13.35 -10.42 4.01
CA TYR A 178 -13.41 -11.87 3.77
C TYR A 178 -12.11 -12.46 3.21
N MET A 179 -11.21 -11.63 2.74
CA MET A 179 -9.92 -12.01 2.19
C MET A 179 -8.81 -11.80 3.21
N PRO A 180 -7.60 -12.35 2.99
CA PRO A 180 -6.44 -11.97 3.80
C PRO A 180 -6.26 -10.45 3.82
N ALA A 181 -6.17 -9.87 5.01
CA ALA A 181 -6.19 -8.43 5.23
C ALA A 181 -5.06 -8.00 6.16
N CYS A 182 -4.30 -6.98 5.75
CA CYS A 182 -3.26 -6.34 6.54
C CYS A 182 -3.50 -4.83 6.61
N LEU A 183 -3.06 -4.21 7.70
CA LEU A 183 -2.99 -2.76 7.86
C LEU A 183 -1.54 -2.38 8.14
N MET A 184 -1.01 -1.46 7.35
CA MET A 184 0.36 -0.96 7.45
C MET A 184 0.36 0.44 8.05
N GLU A 185 1.03 0.59 9.18
CA GLU A 185 1.39 1.88 9.78
C GLU A 185 2.82 2.24 9.36
N CYS A 186 2.94 3.09 8.34
CA CYS A 186 4.21 3.37 7.66
C CYS A 186 5.28 4.01 8.56
N ALA A 187 4.88 4.98 9.38
CA ALA A 187 5.70 5.67 10.38
C ALA A 187 4.81 6.55 11.26
N PHE A 188 5.36 7.13 12.33
CA PHE A 188 4.61 7.97 13.27
C PHE A 188 4.56 9.43 12.80
N MET A 189 3.36 9.95 12.54
CA MET A 189 3.18 11.33 12.07
C MET A 189 3.35 12.37 13.18
N ASP A 190 3.26 11.99 14.45
CA ASP A 190 3.38 12.87 15.62
C ASP A 190 4.79 12.83 16.25
N THR A 191 5.73 12.15 15.63
CA THR A 191 7.16 12.18 15.99
C THR A 191 7.94 12.83 14.85
N LEU A 192 8.63 13.94 15.14
CA LEU A 192 9.23 14.83 14.13
C LEU A 192 10.15 14.08 13.16
N GLN A 193 10.99 13.17 13.64
CA GLN A 193 11.93 12.44 12.80
C GLN A 193 11.20 11.53 11.80
N ASN A 194 10.17 10.80 12.25
CA ASN A 194 9.34 9.96 11.38
C ASN A 194 8.50 10.81 10.44
N CYS A 195 7.90 11.91 10.94
CA CYS A 195 7.07 12.79 10.13
C CYS A 195 7.86 13.46 8.99
N LYS A 196 9.14 13.75 9.17
CA LYS A 196 10.03 14.24 8.09
C LYS A 196 10.07 13.25 6.92
N MET A 197 10.13 11.94 7.19
CA MET A 197 10.09 10.90 6.15
C MET A 197 8.72 10.88 5.45
N LEU A 198 7.63 11.04 6.20
CA LEU A 198 6.27 11.08 5.63
C LEU A 198 6.05 12.29 4.72
N PHE A 199 6.78 13.40 4.92
CA PHE A 199 6.78 14.55 4.01
C PHE A 199 7.69 14.37 2.80
N SER A 200 8.72 13.54 2.89
CA SER A 200 9.74 13.37 1.86
C SER A 200 9.19 12.60 0.66
N GLU A 201 9.22 13.19 -0.52
CA GLU A 201 8.79 12.50 -1.75
C GLU A 201 9.64 11.25 -2.03
N THR A 202 10.96 11.34 -1.78
CA THR A 202 11.88 10.18 -1.91
C THR A 202 11.50 9.05 -0.96
N ASP A 203 11.19 9.37 0.30
CA ASP A 203 10.80 8.34 1.25
C ASP A 203 9.39 7.80 0.95
N ARG A 204 8.48 8.61 0.44
CA ARG A 204 7.17 8.14 -0.07
C ARG A 204 7.34 7.13 -1.21
N ASP A 205 8.29 7.34 -2.11
CA ASP A 205 8.61 6.39 -3.17
C ASP A 205 9.23 5.10 -2.59
N ARG A 206 10.08 5.20 -1.57
CA ARG A 206 10.62 4.03 -0.84
C ARG A 206 9.51 3.25 -0.13
N PHE A 207 8.59 3.92 0.58
CA PHE A 207 7.44 3.29 1.22
C PHE A 207 6.61 2.50 0.20
N ALA A 208 6.27 3.11 -0.92
CA ALA A 208 5.52 2.43 -1.97
C ALA A 208 6.30 1.25 -2.58
N SER A 209 7.60 1.40 -2.80
CA SER A 209 8.46 0.35 -3.38
C SER A 209 8.58 -0.86 -2.44
N ALA A 210 8.72 -0.64 -1.13
CA ALA A 210 8.76 -1.72 -0.13
C ALA A 210 7.44 -2.51 -0.13
N ILE A 211 6.29 -1.82 -0.15
CA ILE A 211 4.97 -2.44 -0.24
C ILE A 211 4.84 -3.28 -1.51
N VAL A 212 5.24 -2.74 -2.66
CA VAL A 212 5.17 -3.46 -3.95
C VAL A 212 6.10 -4.67 -3.95
N THR A 213 7.31 -4.57 -3.40
CA THR A 213 8.24 -5.69 -3.27
C THR A 213 7.63 -6.82 -2.41
N ALA A 214 6.94 -6.46 -1.34
CA ALA A 214 6.20 -7.43 -0.51
C ALA A 214 5.06 -8.09 -1.31
N ILE A 215 4.27 -7.32 -2.05
CA ILE A 215 3.17 -7.84 -2.89
C ILE A 215 3.70 -8.81 -3.95
N GLU A 216 4.83 -8.50 -4.61
CA GLU A 216 5.47 -9.42 -5.58
C GLU A 216 5.89 -10.76 -4.94
N LYS A 217 6.27 -10.75 -3.67
CA LYS A 217 6.58 -11.97 -2.91
C LYS A 217 5.31 -12.72 -2.51
N ILE A 218 4.29 -12.00 -2.05
CA ILE A 218 2.97 -12.58 -1.74
C ILE A 218 2.40 -13.25 -3.00
N GLU A 219 2.47 -12.61 -4.16
CA GLU A 219 1.97 -13.17 -5.42
C GLU A 219 2.65 -14.51 -5.78
N LYS A 220 3.91 -14.72 -5.39
CA LYS A 220 4.63 -15.97 -5.63
C LYS A 220 4.18 -17.10 -4.70
N THR A 221 3.44 -16.81 -3.65
CA THR A 221 2.90 -17.82 -2.72
C THR A 221 1.58 -18.45 -3.22
N TYR A 222 0.96 -17.85 -4.23
CA TYR A 222 -0.21 -18.34 -4.96
C TYR A 222 0.24 -19.08 -6.23
#